data_3dd5fe36a58ee786385060b219dbe1af
#
_entry.id   3dd5fe36a58ee786385060b219dbe1af
#
_cell.length_a   1.000
_cell.length_b   1.000
_cell.length_c   1.000
_cell.angle_alpha   90.00
_cell.angle_beta   90.00
_cell.angle_gamma   90.00
#
_symmetry.space_group_name_H-M   'P 1'
#
loop_
_entity.id
_entity.type
_entity.pdbx_description
1 polymer ?
#
loop_
_entity_poly.entity_id
_entity_poly.type
_entity_poly.pdbx_seq_one_letter_code
_entity_poly.pdbx_strand_id
1 'polypeptide(L)'
;MISSEDSGKYISEAYGFGVSDYIRRPFDARVVYQRVLNTIKLYSKQRRQLRLVTSQIREKERSNRIMIGILSQIVEFRNSESGPHVIHLNIVSRLLLEQLIKKKNKYHLSWQEIGLIATASALHDIGKININEKILNKPGKLTKEEFEIMKTHTTIGATMIGKIDLYHSERLVQLAYEICRWHHERWDGKGYPDGLKGDEIPISAQVVSVADVYDALVSERVYKKAYPHEVAIQMILNGECGNFNPLILECMLDIQDEIRRKISVTSTEDFVRDADAQENMDIANMQLNPLMME
;
A
#
# COMPACT_ATOMS: atom_id res chain seq x y z
N MET A 1 8.32 10.53 -42.06
CA MET A 1 9.08 9.83 -43.13
C MET A 1 9.03 10.65 -44.41
N ILE A 2 10.11 10.71 -45.17
CA ILE A 2 10.18 11.43 -46.46
C ILE A 2 10.60 10.43 -47.54
N SER A 3 9.82 10.27 -48.61
CA SER A 3 10.10 9.33 -49.70
C SER A 3 9.66 9.86 -51.08
N SER A 4 10.22 9.32 -52.15
CA SER A 4 9.75 9.50 -53.51
C SER A 4 8.74 8.43 -53.94
N GLU A 5 8.53 7.40 -53.14
CA GLU A 5 7.58 6.31 -53.39
C GLU A 5 6.14 6.80 -53.28
N ASP A 6 5.30 6.43 -54.24
CA ASP A 6 3.94 6.95 -54.40
C ASP A 6 2.86 5.84 -54.33
N SER A 7 3.28 4.60 -54.12
CA SER A 7 2.34 3.49 -53.99
C SER A 7 1.56 3.60 -52.67
N GLY A 8 0.22 3.61 -52.77
CA GLY A 8 -0.65 3.62 -51.57
C GLY A 8 -0.38 2.46 -50.62
N LYS A 9 0.16 1.34 -51.11
CA LYS A 9 0.57 0.20 -50.31
C LYS A 9 1.73 0.56 -49.38
N TYR A 10 2.80 1.20 -49.88
CA TYR A 10 3.94 1.59 -49.03
C TYR A 10 3.61 2.70 -48.05
N ILE A 11 2.68 3.59 -48.41
CA ILE A 11 2.20 4.63 -47.46
C ILE A 11 1.43 3.96 -46.32
N SER A 12 0.55 3.02 -46.64
CA SER A 12 -0.23 2.27 -45.63
C SER A 12 0.70 1.44 -44.70
N GLU A 13 1.70 0.76 -45.28
CA GLU A 13 2.69 0.02 -44.52
C GLU A 13 3.50 0.96 -43.59
N ALA A 14 3.93 2.15 -44.03
CA ALA A 14 4.63 3.12 -43.23
C ALA A 14 3.81 3.58 -42.03
N TYR A 15 2.51 3.84 -42.21
CA TYR A 15 1.63 4.16 -41.06
C TYR A 15 1.42 2.96 -40.15
N GLY A 16 1.37 1.74 -40.67
CA GLY A 16 1.35 0.49 -39.87
C GLY A 16 2.57 0.30 -39.00
N PHE A 17 3.74 0.81 -39.40
CA PHE A 17 4.96 0.85 -38.59
C PHE A 17 5.02 2.06 -37.61
N GLY A 18 3.93 2.81 -37.43
CA GLY A 18 3.86 3.91 -36.47
C GLY A 18 4.48 5.23 -36.95
N VAL A 19 4.64 5.42 -38.28
CA VAL A 19 5.08 6.71 -38.82
C VAL A 19 4.00 7.76 -38.62
N SER A 20 4.33 8.82 -37.90
CA SER A 20 3.38 9.90 -37.54
C SER A 20 2.97 10.76 -38.72
N ASP A 21 3.82 10.89 -39.74
CA ASP A 21 3.53 11.65 -40.96
C ASP A 21 4.40 11.18 -42.14
N TYR A 22 3.84 11.27 -43.36
CA TYR A 22 4.49 10.90 -44.60
C TYR A 22 4.56 12.10 -45.54
N ILE A 23 5.74 12.42 -46.08
CA ILE A 23 5.98 13.55 -46.96
C ILE A 23 6.55 13.02 -48.29
N ARG A 24 5.85 13.33 -49.35
CA ARG A 24 6.21 12.95 -50.71
C ARG A 24 7.15 13.94 -51.36
N ARG A 25 8.09 13.47 -52.17
CA ARG A 25 8.92 14.32 -53.06
C ARG A 25 8.27 14.48 -54.45
N PRO A 26 8.41 15.67 -55.10
CA PRO A 26 9.01 16.92 -54.62
C PRO A 26 8.12 17.60 -53.55
N PHE A 27 8.70 18.30 -52.58
CA PHE A 27 7.99 19.00 -51.51
C PHE A 27 8.39 20.48 -51.39
N ASP A 28 7.49 21.30 -50.89
CA ASP A 28 7.79 22.68 -50.47
C ASP A 28 8.38 22.64 -49.06
N ALA A 29 9.57 23.21 -48.89
CA ALA A 29 10.27 23.24 -47.62
C ALA A 29 9.48 23.96 -46.51
N ARG A 30 8.66 24.97 -46.87
CA ARG A 30 7.81 25.69 -45.91
C ARG A 30 6.69 24.80 -45.37
N VAL A 31 6.09 23.99 -46.25
CA VAL A 31 5.03 23.04 -45.90
C VAL A 31 5.60 21.97 -44.94
N VAL A 32 6.78 21.42 -45.26
CA VAL A 32 7.47 20.44 -44.39
C VAL A 32 7.76 21.04 -43.02
N TYR A 33 8.32 22.25 -43.01
CA TYR A 33 8.60 22.97 -41.75
C TYR A 33 7.36 23.14 -40.87
N GLN A 34 6.23 23.55 -41.45
CA GLN A 34 4.98 23.73 -40.72
C GLN A 34 4.43 22.38 -40.20
N ARG A 35 4.51 21.30 -40.96
CA ARG A 35 4.09 19.95 -40.53
C ARG A 35 4.93 19.48 -39.34
N VAL A 36 6.24 19.62 -39.44
CA VAL A 36 7.15 19.28 -38.33
C VAL A 36 6.84 20.10 -37.08
N LEU A 37 6.68 21.40 -37.21
CA LEU A 37 6.30 22.26 -36.07
C LEU A 37 4.97 21.87 -35.44
N ASN A 38 3.96 21.54 -36.25
CA ASN A 38 2.65 21.13 -35.76
C ASN A 38 2.75 19.78 -35.01
N THR A 39 3.53 18.84 -35.52
CA THR A 39 3.81 17.57 -34.87
C THR A 39 4.50 17.77 -33.53
N ILE A 40 5.56 18.58 -33.49
CA ILE A 40 6.26 18.93 -32.23
C ILE A 40 5.30 19.57 -31.22
N LYS A 41 4.46 20.52 -31.66
CA LYS A 41 3.48 21.19 -30.78
C LYS A 41 2.45 20.19 -30.25
N LEU A 42 1.97 19.25 -31.09
CA LEU A 42 1.03 18.22 -30.68
C LEU A 42 1.61 17.31 -29.59
N TYR A 43 2.81 16.76 -29.83
CA TYR A 43 3.49 15.91 -28.85
C TYR A 43 3.85 16.65 -27.56
N SER A 44 4.25 17.92 -27.68
CA SER A 44 4.52 18.77 -26.50
C SER A 44 3.27 18.98 -25.66
N LYS A 45 2.11 19.21 -26.32
CA LYS A 45 0.82 19.36 -25.66
C LYS A 45 0.38 18.05 -24.98
N GLN A 46 0.51 16.92 -25.66
CA GLN A 46 0.19 15.61 -25.09
C GLN A 46 1.07 15.30 -23.86
N ARG A 47 2.39 15.51 -23.94
CA ARG A 47 3.29 15.35 -22.79
C ARG A 47 2.91 16.24 -21.63
N ARG A 48 2.54 17.49 -21.90
CA ARG A 48 2.10 18.42 -20.83
C ARG A 48 0.80 17.93 -20.19
N GLN A 49 -0.17 17.48 -20.97
CA GLN A 49 -1.43 16.93 -20.45
C GLN A 49 -1.18 15.69 -19.60
N LEU A 50 -0.34 14.75 -20.07
CA LEU A 50 0.01 13.55 -19.33
C LEU A 50 0.63 13.90 -17.97
N ARG A 51 1.59 14.84 -17.94
CA ARG A 51 2.21 15.30 -16.68
C ARG A 51 1.18 15.91 -15.72
N LEU A 52 0.25 16.72 -16.23
CA LEU A 52 -0.79 17.33 -15.41
C LEU A 52 -1.73 16.28 -14.81
N VAL A 53 -2.18 15.32 -15.62
CA VAL A 53 -3.04 14.23 -15.16
C VAL A 53 -2.31 13.39 -14.11
N THR A 54 -1.06 13.02 -14.37
CA THR A 54 -0.25 12.24 -13.39
C THR A 54 -0.07 13.02 -12.08
N SER A 55 0.20 14.33 -12.13
CA SER A 55 0.34 15.13 -10.91
C SER A 55 -0.98 15.24 -10.12
N GLN A 56 -2.12 15.38 -10.81
CA GLN A 56 -3.43 15.41 -10.15
C GLN A 56 -3.79 14.07 -9.48
N ILE A 57 -3.49 12.96 -10.14
CA ILE A 57 -3.68 11.62 -9.54
C ILE A 57 -2.86 11.51 -8.25
N ARG A 58 -1.57 11.85 -8.30
CA ARG A 58 -0.69 11.83 -7.13
C ARG A 58 -1.19 12.68 -5.97
N GLU A 59 -1.60 13.91 -6.27
CA GLU A 59 -2.12 14.82 -5.25
C GLU A 59 -3.39 14.26 -4.60
N LYS A 60 -4.28 13.65 -5.39
CA LYS A 60 -5.49 13.00 -4.90
C LYS A 60 -5.16 11.80 -4.01
N GLU A 61 -4.24 10.94 -4.41
CA GLU A 61 -3.82 9.77 -3.63
C GLU A 61 -3.14 10.19 -2.33
N ARG A 62 -2.27 11.20 -2.37
CA ARG A 62 -1.67 11.79 -1.18
C ARG A 62 -2.72 12.34 -0.22
N SER A 63 -3.68 13.11 -0.72
CA SER A 63 -4.78 13.65 0.09
C SER A 63 -5.61 12.53 0.73
N ASN A 64 -5.90 11.47 -0.01
CA ASN A 64 -6.63 10.31 0.52
C ASN A 64 -5.84 9.61 1.64
N ARG A 65 -4.54 9.38 1.46
CA ARG A 65 -3.68 8.78 2.51
C ARG A 65 -3.65 9.62 3.78
N ILE A 66 -3.50 10.94 3.64
CA ILE A 66 -3.52 11.86 4.78
C ILE A 66 -4.87 11.79 5.51
N MET A 67 -5.98 11.81 4.77
CA MET A 67 -7.32 11.75 5.36
C MET A 67 -7.56 10.45 6.11
N ILE A 68 -7.18 9.30 5.53
CA ILE A 68 -7.26 8.00 6.19
C ILE A 68 -6.38 7.99 7.46
N GLY A 69 -5.16 8.50 7.37
CA GLY A 69 -4.26 8.63 8.53
C GLY A 69 -4.87 9.48 9.65
N ILE A 70 -5.47 10.61 9.34
CA ILE A 70 -6.15 11.48 10.33
C ILE A 70 -7.33 10.73 10.98
N LEU A 71 -8.16 10.05 10.20
CA LEU A 71 -9.29 9.27 10.73
C LEU A 71 -8.80 8.17 11.68
N SER A 72 -7.75 7.46 11.32
CA SER A 72 -7.15 6.43 12.18
C SER A 72 -6.57 7.01 13.46
N GLN A 73 -5.85 8.13 13.38
CA GLN A 73 -5.33 8.82 14.56
C GLN A 73 -6.44 9.29 15.52
N ILE A 74 -7.60 9.71 15.01
CA ILE A 74 -8.74 10.08 15.85
C ILE A 74 -9.23 8.86 16.66
N VAL A 75 -9.24 7.68 16.04
CA VAL A 75 -9.64 6.44 16.73
C VAL A 75 -8.57 6.03 17.76
N GLU A 76 -7.29 6.07 17.38
CA GLU A 76 -6.17 5.74 18.26
C GLU A 76 -6.01 6.70 19.44
N PHE A 77 -6.33 7.98 19.26
CA PHE A 77 -6.32 8.97 20.33
C PHE A 77 -7.22 8.54 21.50
N ARG A 78 -8.32 7.82 21.24
CA ARG A 78 -9.16 7.23 22.30
C ARG A 78 -8.47 6.11 23.05
N ASN A 79 -7.49 5.44 22.44
CA ASN A 79 -6.79 4.27 23.01
C ASN A 79 -5.51 4.65 23.74
N SER A 80 -5.18 5.95 23.87
CA SER A 80 -3.89 6.43 24.37
C SER A 80 -2.68 5.81 23.62
N GLU A 81 -2.89 5.38 22.37
CA GLU A 81 -1.82 4.89 21.49
C GLU A 81 -1.09 6.07 20.83
N SER A 82 0.19 5.88 20.52
CA SER A 82 1.03 6.94 19.99
C SER A 82 0.76 7.21 18.49
N GLY A 83 0.71 8.48 18.10
CA GLY A 83 0.49 8.90 16.72
C GLY A 83 1.40 8.27 15.64
N PRO A 84 2.64 7.85 15.91
CA PRO A 84 3.50 7.15 14.96
C PRO A 84 3.02 5.75 14.54
N HIS A 85 2.14 5.09 15.31
CA HIS A 85 1.71 3.72 15.07
C HIS A 85 1.19 3.48 13.64
N VAL A 86 0.25 4.30 13.18
CA VAL A 86 -0.33 4.20 11.80
C VAL A 86 0.76 4.29 10.73
N ILE A 87 1.74 5.16 10.96
CA ILE A 87 2.84 5.38 10.03
C ILE A 87 3.75 4.16 10.00
N HIS A 88 4.10 3.63 11.18
CA HIS A 88 4.92 2.43 11.30
C HIS A 88 4.25 1.22 10.65
N LEU A 89 2.94 1.03 10.88
CA LEU A 89 2.17 -0.03 10.22
C LEU A 89 2.25 0.05 8.70
N ASN A 90 2.03 1.23 8.15
CA ASN A 90 2.11 1.44 6.70
C ASN A 90 3.50 1.09 6.16
N ILE A 91 4.57 1.59 6.81
CA ILE A 91 5.96 1.35 6.39
C ILE A 91 6.29 -0.13 6.46
N VAL A 92 6.04 -0.78 7.59
CA VAL A 92 6.40 -2.20 7.78
C VAL A 92 5.60 -3.10 6.84
N SER A 93 4.30 -2.86 6.70
CA SER A 93 3.46 -3.63 5.78
C SER A 93 3.94 -3.50 4.35
N ARG A 94 4.28 -2.30 3.89
CA ARG A 94 4.82 -2.06 2.55
C ARG A 94 6.13 -2.80 2.34
N LEU A 95 7.11 -2.65 3.23
CA LEU A 95 8.41 -3.30 3.13
C LEU A 95 8.29 -4.83 3.08
N LEU A 96 7.45 -5.42 3.92
CA LEU A 96 7.19 -6.85 3.93
C LEU A 96 6.57 -7.33 2.60
N LEU A 97 5.60 -6.60 2.06
CA LEU A 97 4.95 -6.94 0.79
C LEU A 97 5.91 -6.80 -0.40
N GLU A 98 6.73 -5.75 -0.42
CA GLU A 98 7.76 -5.55 -1.45
C GLU A 98 8.80 -6.67 -1.43
N GLN A 99 9.25 -7.10 -0.24
CA GLN A 99 10.16 -8.22 -0.11
C GLN A 99 9.50 -9.54 -0.51
N LEU A 100 8.22 -9.71 -0.18
CA LEU A 100 7.45 -10.90 -0.53
C LEU A 100 7.37 -11.10 -2.06
N ILE A 101 7.12 -10.03 -2.82
CA ILE A 101 7.11 -10.07 -4.30
C ILE A 101 8.50 -10.44 -4.82
N LYS A 102 9.56 -9.82 -4.29
CA LYS A 102 10.95 -10.08 -4.71
C LYS A 102 11.36 -11.53 -4.45
N LYS A 103 10.97 -12.08 -3.29
CA LYS A 103 11.35 -13.44 -2.89
C LYS A 103 10.52 -14.50 -3.60
N LYS A 104 9.21 -14.36 -3.56
CA LYS A 104 8.25 -15.29 -4.19
C LYS A 104 6.89 -14.63 -4.31
N ASN A 105 6.50 -14.25 -5.51
CA ASN A 105 5.17 -13.66 -5.73
C ASN A 105 4.06 -14.73 -5.79
N LYS A 106 3.94 -15.50 -4.70
CA LYS A 106 2.92 -16.57 -4.51
C LYS A 106 1.50 -16.01 -4.59
N TYR A 107 1.32 -14.76 -4.14
CA TYR A 107 -0.01 -14.14 -4.01
C TYR A 107 -0.36 -13.23 -5.19
N HIS A 108 0.48 -13.21 -6.24
CA HIS A 108 0.27 -12.41 -7.47
C HIS A 108 -0.01 -10.93 -7.20
N LEU A 109 0.65 -10.35 -6.20
CA LEU A 109 0.46 -8.95 -5.83
C LEU A 109 1.09 -8.02 -6.87
N SER A 110 0.37 -6.98 -7.22
CA SER A 110 0.88 -5.84 -7.99
C SER A 110 1.41 -4.74 -7.07
N TRP A 111 2.26 -3.86 -7.59
CA TRP A 111 2.72 -2.67 -6.87
C TRP A 111 1.55 -1.79 -6.40
N GLN A 112 0.49 -1.70 -7.19
CA GLN A 112 -0.71 -0.98 -6.82
C GLN A 112 -1.40 -1.61 -5.60
N GLU A 113 -1.52 -2.93 -5.55
CA GLU A 113 -2.11 -3.62 -4.40
C GLU A 113 -1.28 -3.45 -3.13
N ILE A 114 0.05 -3.46 -3.22
CA ILE A 114 0.93 -3.14 -2.08
C ILE A 114 0.57 -1.77 -1.50
N GLY A 115 0.45 -0.75 -2.37
CA GLY A 115 0.06 0.60 -1.94
C GLY A 115 -1.31 0.65 -1.27
N LEU A 116 -2.28 -0.09 -1.81
CA LEU A 116 -3.63 -0.17 -1.24
C LEU A 116 -3.64 -0.89 0.12
N ILE A 117 -2.94 -2.03 0.25
CA ILE A 117 -2.83 -2.77 1.52
C ILE A 117 -2.16 -1.90 2.58
N ALA A 118 -1.04 -1.26 2.25
CA ALA A 118 -0.34 -0.36 3.16
C ALA A 118 -1.21 0.83 3.59
N THR A 119 -2.05 1.37 2.71
CA THR A 119 -3.00 2.42 3.05
C THR A 119 -4.14 1.89 3.94
N ALA A 120 -4.68 0.73 3.60
CA ALA A 120 -5.78 0.09 4.33
C ALA A 120 -5.37 -0.35 5.75
N SER A 121 -4.08 -0.64 6.00
CA SER A 121 -3.57 -1.04 7.32
C SER A 121 -3.90 -0.02 8.41
N ALA A 122 -3.98 1.25 8.06
CA ALA A 122 -4.36 2.32 8.98
C ALA A 122 -5.75 2.10 9.61
N LEU A 123 -6.63 1.37 8.95
CA LEU A 123 -8.01 1.16 9.40
C LEU A 123 -8.22 -0.13 10.22
N HIS A 124 -7.16 -0.92 10.49
CA HIS A 124 -7.28 -2.23 11.16
C HIS A 124 -8.09 -2.17 12.46
N ASP A 125 -7.93 -1.14 13.22
CA ASP A 125 -8.50 -0.93 14.55
C ASP A 125 -9.71 0.03 14.60
N ILE A 126 -10.29 0.40 13.45
CA ILE A 126 -11.43 1.35 13.39
C ILE A 126 -12.61 0.93 14.28
N GLY A 127 -12.80 -0.37 14.48
CA GLY A 127 -13.86 -0.92 15.32
C GLY A 127 -13.70 -0.62 16.82
N LYS A 128 -12.53 -0.23 17.28
CA LYS A 128 -12.28 0.21 18.66
C LYS A 128 -13.13 1.43 19.04
N ILE A 129 -13.62 2.18 18.05
CA ILE A 129 -14.53 3.31 18.29
C ILE A 129 -15.78 2.91 19.08
N ASN A 130 -16.20 1.66 18.98
CA ASN A 130 -17.41 1.15 19.62
C ASN A 130 -17.13 0.33 20.89
N ILE A 131 -15.87 0.19 21.29
CA ILE A 131 -15.51 -0.47 22.55
C ILE A 131 -15.67 0.50 23.72
N ASN A 132 -16.19 -0.01 24.82
CA ASN A 132 -16.40 0.78 26.01
C ASN A 132 -15.06 1.30 26.55
N GLU A 133 -14.98 2.59 26.85
CA GLU A 133 -13.76 3.26 27.29
C GLU A 133 -13.14 2.64 28.57
N LYS A 134 -13.97 2.13 29.48
CA LYS A 134 -13.51 1.45 30.70
C LYS A 134 -12.75 0.16 30.42
N ILE A 135 -13.05 -0.50 29.29
CA ILE A 135 -12.35 -1.70 28.84
C ILE A 135 -11.13 -1.29 28.00
N LEU A 136 -11.34 -0.34 27.09
CA LEU A 136 -10.32 0.12 26.14
C LEU A 136 -9.11 0.72 26.87
N ASN A 137 -9.33 1.58 27.86
CA ASN A 137 -8.30 2.30 28.60
C ASN A 137 -8.09 1.74 30.03
N LYS A 138 -8.43 0.45 30.26
CA LYS A 138 -8.27 -0.15 31.57
C LYS A 138 -6.80 -0.19 31.99
N PRO A 139 -6.45 0.39 33.17
CA PRO A 139 -5.10 0.29 33.71
C PRO A 139 -4.85 -1.14 34.23
N GLY A 140 -4.24 -1.99 33.39
CA GLY A 140 -3.88 -3.36 33.75
C GLY A 140 -4.46 -4.40 32.78
N LYS A 141 -4.36 -5.68 33.18
CA LYS A 141 -4.82 -6.80 32.34
C LYS A 141 -6.35 -6.84 32.27
N LEU A 142 -6.88 -7.11 31.09
CA LEU A 142 -8.30 -7.39 30.90
C LEU A 142 -8.68 -8.73 31.53
N THR A 143 -9.89 -8.84 32.09
CA THR A 143 -10.48 -10.13 32.45
C THR A 143 -10.78 -10.93 31.19
N LYS A 144 -11.15 -12.20 31.33
CA LYS A 144 -11.54 -13.01 30.17
C LYS A 144 -12.74 -12.42 29.43
N GLU A 145 -13.75 -11.98 30.18
CA GLU A 145 -14.97 -11.37 29.67
C GLU A 145 -14.68 -10.05 28.95
N GLU A 146 -13.85 -9.19 29.55
CA GLU A 146 -13.42 -7.93 28.93
C GLU A 146 -12.60 -8.18 27.66
N PHE A 147 -11.78 -9.22 27.65
CA PHE A 147 -11.01 -9.58 26.46
C PHE A 147 -11.91 -10.09 25.33
N GLU A 148 -12.97 -10.86 25.65
CA GLU A 148 -13.98 -11.24 24.64
C GLU A 148 -14.67 -10.01 24.04
N ILE A 149 -15.00 -9.00 24.86
CA ILE A 149 -15.53 -7.72 24.37
C ILE A 149 -14.48 -7.00 23.50
N MET A 150 -13.22 -6.95 23.93
CA MET A 150 -12.14 -6.31 23.17
C MET A 150 -12.00 -6.96 21.78
N LYS A 151 -12.04 -8.28 21.67
CA LYS A 151 -11.96 -8.99 20.38
C LYS A 151 -13.03 -8.56 19.37
N THR A 152 -14.18 -8.07 19.86
CA THR A 152 -15.26 -7.66 18.96
C THR A 152 -14.93 -6.44 18.08
N HIS A 153 -13.84 -5.68 18.37
CA HIS A 153 -13.44 -4.57 17.50
C HIS A 153 -13.22 -5.04 16.06
N THR A 154 -12.71 -6.26 15.84
CA THR A 154 -12.49 -6.81 14.50
C THR A 154 -13.78 -6.96 13.71
N THR A 155 -14.80 -7.56 14.32
CA THR A 155 -16.12 -7.76 13.70
C THR A 155 -16.93 -6.47 13.59
N ILE A 156 -16.79 -5.57 14.56
CA ILE A 156 -17.42 -4.26 14.53
C ILE A 156 -16.85 -3.44 13.38
N GLY A 157 -15.53 -3.31 13.28
CA GLY A 157 -14.87 -2.57 12.21
C GLY A 157 -15.19 -3.13 10.83
N ALA A 158 -15.10 -4.46 10.67
CA ALA A 158 -15.51 -5.12 9.43
C ALA A 158 -16.98 -4.84 9.09
N THR A 159 -17.89 -4.88 10.07
CA THR A 159 -19.31 -4.56 9.84
C THR A 159 -19.51 -3.11 9.43
N MET A 160 -18.76 -2.17 10.03
CA MET A 160 -18.84 -0.75 9.66
C MET A 160 -18.39 -0.54 8.21
N ILE A 161 -17.25 -1.12 7.83
CA ILE A 161 -16.71 -1.02 6.47
C ILE A 161 -17.60 -1.74 5.45
N GLY A 162 -18.09 -2.94 5.77
CA GLY A 162 -18.94 -3.74 4.89
C GLY A 162 -20.32 -3.13 4.61
N LYS A 163 -20.76 -2.15 5.41
CA LYS A 163 -22.00 -1.38 5.18
C LYS A 163 -21.81 -0.18 4.25
N ILE A 164 -20.59 0.13 3.85
CA ILE A 164 -20.32 1.21 2.91
C ILE A 164 -20.73 0.73 1.51
N ASP A 165 -21.56 1.51 0.79
CA ASP A 165 -22.04 1.12 -0.55
C ASP A 165 -20.92 0.82 -1.55
N LEU A 166 -19.73 1.43 -1.35
CA LEU A 166 -18.53 1.22 -2.17
C LEU A 166 -17.80 -0.10 -1.88
N TYR A 167 -18.23 -0.90 -0.87
CA TYR A 167 -17.53 -2.13 -0.50
C TYR A 167 -17.33 -3.10 -1.67
N HIS A 168 -18.34 -3.24 -2.52
CA HIS A 168 -18.29 -4.19 -3.65
C HIS A 168 -17.50 -3.68 -4.86
N SER A 169 -17.27 -2.37 -4.99
CA SER A 169 -16.64 -1.74 -6.15
C SER A 169 -15.20 -1.29 -5.93
N GLU A 170 -14.83 -0.98 -4.68
CA GLU A 170 -13.56 -0.35 -4.36
C GLU A 170 -12.61 -1.31 -3.64
N ARG A 171 -11.51 -1.65 -4.30
CA ARG A 171 -10.52 -2.61 -3.76
C ARG A 171 -9.94 -2.16 -2.41
N LEU A 172 -9.72 -0.86 -2.21
CA LEU A 172 -9.26 -0.32 -0.93
C LEU A 172 -10.23 -0.65 0.21
N VAL A 173 -11.54 -0.55 -0.03
CA VAL A 173 -12.58 -0.83 0.98
C VAL A 173 -12.64 -2.32 1.31
N GLN A 174 -12.48 -3.18 0.30
CA GLN A 174 -12.40 -4.64 0.49
C GLN A 174 -11.18 -5.02 1.33
N LEU A 175 -10.01 -4.45 1.03
CA LEU A 175 -8.78 -4.68 1.78
C LEU A 175 -8.89 -4.18 3.23
N ALA A 176 -9.51 -3.01 3.43
CA ALA A 176 -9.76 -2.50 4.77
C ALA A 176 -10.68 -3.43 5.58
N TYR A 177 -11.72 -4.01 4.94
CA TYR A 177 -12.56 -5.04 5.57
C TYR A 177 -11.76 -6.28 5.95
N GLU A 178 -10.98 -6.84 5.00
CA GLU A 178 -10.13 -8.01 5.23
C GLU A 178 -9.19 -7.80 6.42
N ILE A 179 -8.49 -6.67 6.43
CA ILE A 179 -7.54 -6.32 7.48
C ILE A 179 -8.26 -6.14 8.82
N CYS A 180 -9.32 -5.32 8.86
CA CYS A 180 -10.11 -5.11 10.06
C CYS A 180 -10.58 -6.42 10.69
N ARG A 181 -11.12 -7.34 9.87
CA ARG A 181 -11.70 -8.57 10.36
C ARG A 181 -10.65 -9.56 10.82
N TRP A 182 -9.53 -9.69 10.08
CA TRP A 182 -8.65 -10.86 10.21
C TRP A 182 -7.20 -10.56 10.63
N HIS A 183 -6.83 -9.33 10.99
CA HIS A 183 -5.46 -9.01 11.45
C HIS A 183 -5.08 -9.68 12.78
N HIS A 184 -6.02 -10.22 13.52
CA HIS A 184 -5.79 -11.04 14.71
C HIS A 184 -5.96 -12.54 14.49
N GLU A 185 -6.16 -12.98 13.25
CA GLU A 185 -6.05 -14.39 12.92
C GLU A 185 -4.58 -14.85 13.01
N ARG A 186 -4.40 -16.13 13.27
CA ARG A 186 -3.09 -16.75 13.48
C ARG A 186 -2.89 -17.89 12.52
N TRP A 187 -1.67 -18.02 12.02
CA TRP A 187 -1.32 -19.07 11.05
C TRP A 187 -1.71 -20.48 11.50
N ASP A 188 -1.70 -20.73 12.82
CA ASP A 188 -2.09 -22.00 13.44
C ASP A 188 -3.61 -22.20 13.64
N GLY A 189 -4.43 -21.21 13.28
CA GLY A 189 -5.88 -21.23 13.44
C GLY A 189 -6.37 -20.94 14.87
N LYS A 190 -5.50 -20.45 15.75
CA LYS A 190 -5.86 -20.07 17.13
C LYS A 190 -6.14 -18.59 17.29
N GLY A 191 -6.30 -17.88 16.17
CA GLY A 191 -6.65 -16.49 16.12
C GLY A 191 -8.14 -16.23 16.33
N TYR A 192 -8.58 -15.02 16.03
CA TYR A 192 -9.97 -14.60 16.07
C TYR A 192 -10.24 -13.57 14.96
N PRO A 193 -11.49 -13.35 14.50
CA PRO A 193 -12.76 -13.85 15.06
C PRO A 193 -13.21 -15.20 14.49
N ASP A 194 -12.70 -15.64 13.35
CA ASP A 194 -13.23 -16.78 12.60
C ASP A 194 -12.38 -18.05 12.75
N GLY A 195 -11.16 -17.97 13.31
CA GLY A 195 -10.25 -19.08 13.48
C GLY A 195 -9.66 -19.60 12.16
N LEU A 196 -9.46 -18.72 11.18
CA LEU A 196 -8.86 -19.04 9.89
C LEU A 196 -7.44 -19.55 10.06
N LYS A 197 -7.01 -20.47 9.19
CA LYS A 197 -5.71 -21.12 9.27
C LYS A 197 -4.93 -21.02 7.96
N GLY A 198 -3.64 -20.73 8.07
CA GLY A 198 -2.75 -20.73 6.92
C GLY A 198 -3.18 -19.75 5.84
N ASP A 199 -3.25 -20.22 4.60
CA ASP A 199 -3.62 -19.41 3.43
C ASP A 199 -5.14 -19.05 3.36
N GLU A 200 -5.97 -19.53 4.29
CA GLU A 200 -7.34 -19.03 4.43
C GLU A 200 -7.37 -17.58 4.91
N ILE A 201 -6.31 -17.14 5.62
CA ILE A 201 -6.16 -15.76 6.05
C ILE A 201 -5.70 -14.93 4.83
N PRO A 202 -6.40 -13.85 4.45
CA PRO A 202 -5.95 -12.97 3.37
C PRO A 202 -4.54 -12.43 3.63
N ILE A 203 -3.71 -12.37 2.59
CA ILE A 203 -2.33 -11.90 2.73
C ILE A 203 -2.24 -10.46 3.27
N SER A 204 -3.23 -9.63 2.97
CA SER A 204 -3.40 -8.28 3.52
C SER A 204 -3.43 -8.31 5.05
N ALA A 205 -4.25 -9.18 5.64
CA ALA A 205 -4.38 -9.35 7.07
C ALA A 205 -3.14 -10.00 7.70
N GLN A 206 -2.53 -11.01 7.04
CA GLN A 206 -1.32 -11.68 7.54
C GLN A 206 -0.15 -10.71 7.71
N VAL A 207 0.09 -9.84 6.72
CA VAL A 207 1.20 -8.87 6.75
C VAL A 207 0.95 -7.79 7.80
N VAL A 208 -0.27 -7.27 7.86
CA VAL A 208 -0.64 -6.24 8.86
C VAL A 208 -0.55 -6.80 10.27
N SER A 209 -0.93 -8.06 10.49
CA SER A 209 -0.78 -8.73 11.79
C SER A 209 0.67 -8.74 12.30
N VAL A 210 1.64 -9.04 11.42
CA VAL A 210 3.08 -9.01 11.78
C VAL A 210 3.54 -7.59 12.05
N ALA A 211 3.11 -6.62 11.22
CA ALA A 211 3.47 -5.23 11.36
C ALA A 211 2.95 -4.62 12.67
N ASP A 212 1.69 -4.92 13.03
CA ASP A 212 1.06 -4.46 14.26
C ASP A 212 1.76 -5.02 15.50
N VAL A 213 2.02 -6.32 15.52
CA VAL A 213 2.75 -6.96 16.64
C VAL A 213 4.16 -6.40 16.76
N TYR A 214 4.86 -6.19 15.64
CA TYR A 214 6.19 -5.61 15.68
C TYR A 214 6.16 -4.20 16.26
N ASP A 215 5.28 -3.32 15.80
CA ASP A 215 5.17 -1.96 16.33
C ASP A 215 4.75 -1.97 17.81
N ALA A 216 3.82 -2.82 18.20
CA ALA A 216 3.43 -2.98 19.58
C ALA A 216 4.58 -3.42 20.50
N LEU A 217 5.61 -4.07 19.98
CA LEU A 217 6.80 -4.46 20.74
C LEU A 217 7.83 -3.34 20.84
N VAL A 218 8.07 -2.58 19.76
CA VAL A 218 9.13 -1.57 19.69
C VAL A 218 8.69 -0.16 20.08
N SER A 219 7.38 0.07 20.22
CA SER A 219 6.81 1.36 20.64
C SER A 219 6.57 1.41 22.15
N GLU A 220 6.85 2.57 22.76
CA GLU A 220 6.50 2.81 24.15
C GLU A 220 4.98 2.93 24.29
N ARG A 221 4.42 2.25 25.29
CA ARG A 221 3.01 2.36 25.70
C ARG A 221 2.93 2.74 27.17
N VAL A 222 1.83 3.34 27.58
CA VAL A 222 1.61 3.84 28.96
C VAL A 222 2.02 2.82 30.05
N TYR A 223 1.91 1.52 29.75
CA TYR A 223 2.15 0.43 30.71
C TYR A 223 3.32 -0.48 30.32
N LYS A 224 4.08 -0.17 29.23
CA LYS A 224 5.12 -1.06 28.72
C LYS A 224 6.26 -0.27 28.08
N LYS A 225 7.49 -0.51 28.53
CA LYS A 225 8.70 -0.02 27.85
C LYS A 225 8.87 -0.74 26.51
N ALA A 226 9.37 -0.01 25.52
CA ALA A 226 9.75 -0.56 24.22
C ALA A 226 10.82 -1.66 24.37
N TYR A 227 10.67 -2.76 23.66
CA TYR A 227 11.74 -3.74 23.49
C TYR A 227 12.76 -3.24 22.46
N PRO A 228 14.05 -3.58 22.61
CA PRO A 228 15.02 -3.41 21.53
C PRO A 228 14.58 -4.15 20.27
N HIS A 229 14.91 -3.60 19.11
CA HIS A 229 14.55 -4.16 17.81
C HIS A 229 14.87 -5.66 17.70
N GLU A 230 16.09 -6.05 18.07
CA GLU A 230 16.57 -7.42 17.97
C GLU A 230 15.75 -8.38 18.85
N VAL A 231 15.35 -7.90 20.02
CA VAL A 231 14.50 -8.67 20.95
C VAL A 231 13.10 -8.85 20.38
N ALA A 232 12.52 -7.78 19.83
CA ALA A 232 11.18 -7.83 19.21
C ALA A 232 11.15 -8.83 18.02
N ILE A 233 12.17 -8.79 17.14
CA ILE A 233 12.30 -9.75 16.04
C ILE A 233 12.36 -11.19 16.57
N GLN A 234 13.19 -11.47 17.58
CA GLN A 234 13.30 -12.81 18.14
C GLN A 234 12.00 -13.31 18.79
N MET A 235 11.28 -12.45 19.50
CA MET A 235 9.97 -12.79 20.10
C MET A 235 8.95 -13.19 19.01
N ILE A 236 8.92 -12.47 17.89
CA ILE A 236 8.04 -12.78 16.75
C ILE A 236 8.41 -14.12 16.13
N LEU A 237 9.70 -14.35 15.88
CA LEU A 237 10.21 -15.59 15.29
C LEU A 237 9.97 -16.81 16.17
N ASN A 238 10.12 -16.66 17.49
CA ASN A 238 9.88 -17.71 18.48
C ASN A 238 8.38 -18.02 18.70
N GLY A 239 7.49 -17.25 18.06
CA GLY A 239 6.04 -17.43 18.23
C GLY A 239 5.49 -16.96 19.58
N GLU A 240 6.23 -16.16 20.35
CA GLU A 240 5.79 -15.65 21.67
C GLU A 240 4.59 -14.71 21.56
N CYS A 241 4.44 -14.05 20.40
CA CYS A 241 3.35 -13.13 20.10
C CYS A 241 2.27 -13.74 19.20
N GLY A 242 2.40 -15.01 18.85
CA GLY A 242 1.51 -15.72 17.92
C GLY A 242 2.27 -16.41 16.80
N ASN A 243 1.58 -17.26 16.07
CA ASN A 243 2.14 -17.97 14.92
C ASN A 243 1.80 -17.21 13.65
N PHE A 244 2.80 -16.86 12.86
CA PHE A 244 2.71 -16.12 11.61
C PHE A 244 3.13 -16.99 10.43
N ASN A 245 2.80 -16.52 9.20
CA ASN A 245 3.20 -17.17 7.97
C ASN A 245 4.74 -17.25 7.88
N PRO A 246 5.32 -18.47 7.73
CA PRO A 246 6.77 -18.64 7.66
C PRO A 246 7.43 -17.80 6.56
N LEU A 247 6.77 -17.62 5.41
CA LEU A 247 7.31 -16.82 4.31
C LEU A 247 7.39 -15.34 4.67
N ILE A 248 6.42 -14.80 5.44
CA ILE A 248 6.46 -13.41 5.92
C ILE A 248 7.57 -13.25 6.97
N LEU A 249 7.75 -14.25 7.85
CA LEU A 249 8.85 -14.24 8.83
C LEU A 249 10.23 -14.25 8.14
N GLU A 250 10.39 -15.04 7.08
CA GLU A 250 11.61 -15.00 6.26
C GLU A 250 11.82 -13.63 5.61
N CYS A 251 10.75 -13.01 5.06
CA CYS A 251 10.84 -11.67 4.52
C CYS A 251 11.25 -10.65 5.59
N MET A 252 10.69 -10.76 6.79
CA MET A 252 11.02 -9.88 7.91
C MET A 252 12.50 -9.98 8.30
N LEU A 253 13.06 -11.18 8.34
CA LEU A 253 14.48 -11.41 8.59
C LEU A 253 15.36 -10.76 7.52
N ASP A 254 15.00 -10.91 6.24
CA ASP A 254 15.77 -10.37 5.14
C ASP A 254 15.88 -8.83 5.19
N ILE A 255 14.84 -8.15 5.72
CA ILE A 255 14.74 -6.68 5.69
C ILE A 255 14.75 -6.02 7.09
N GLN A 256 15.08 -6.77 8.14
CA GLN A 256 14.99 -6.28 9.53
C GLN A 256 15.75 -4.97 9.77
N ASP A 257 16.95 -4.82 9.19
CA ASP A 257 17.74 -3.60 9.32
C ASP A 257 17.11 -2.41 8.60
N GLU A 258 16.44 -2.67 7.47
CA GLU A 258 15.69 -1.64 6.73
C GLU A 258 14.46 -1.19 7.51
N ILE A 259 13.72 -2.11 8.11
CA ILE A 259 12.60 -1.81 9.00
C ILE A 259 13.08 -0.91 10.15
N ARG A 260 14.14 -1.32 10.86
CA ARG A 260 14.72 -0.54 11.95
C ARG A 260 15.05 0.88 11.52
N ARG A 261 15.78 1.02 10.41
CA ARG A 261 16.21 2.32 9.89
C ARG A 261 15.03 3.22 9.53
N LYS A 262 14.02 2.67 8.86
CA LYS A 262 12.85 3.44 8.41
C LYS A 262 12.00 3.93 9.59
N ILE A 263 11.78 3.10 10.60
CA ILE A 263 10.99 3.47 11.79
C ILE A 263 11.72 4.49 12.66
N SER A 264 13.06 4.37 12.82
CA SER A 264 13.84 5.28 13.68
C SER A 264 13.92 6.73 13.16
N VAL A 265 13.68 6.95 11.87
CA VAL A 265 13.79 8.28 11.20
C VAL A 265 12.43 8.94 11.01
N THR A 266 11.33 8.26 11.31
CA THR A 266 10.00 8.70 10.86
C THR A 266 9.42 9.79 11.75
N SER A 267 9.45 11.02 11.24
CA SER A 267 8.50 12.07 11.62
C SER A 267 7.28 12.04 10.66
N THR A 268 6.17 12.67 11.06
CA THR A 268 4.98 12.79 10.19
C THR A 268 5.29 13.46 8.86
N GLU A 269 6.27 14.37 8.84
CA GLU A 269 6.73 15.06 7.62
C GLU A 269 7.52 14.14 6.68
N ASP A 270 8.33 13.24 7.23
CA ASP A 270 9.12 12.29 6.45
C ASP A 270 8.25 11.22 5.80
N PHE A 271 7.18 10.79 6.47
CA PHE A 271 6.19 9.85 5.90
C PHE A 271 5.56 10.36 4.61
N VAL A 272 5.21 11.64 4.59
CA VAL A 272 4.63 12.29 3.40
C VAL A 272 5.67 12.40 2.28
N ARG A 273 6.94 12.68 2.60
CA ARG A 273 8.05 12.79 1.64
C ARG A 273 8.47 11.45 1.03
N ASP A 274 8.61 10.40 1.86
CA ASP A 274 9.05 9.08 1.39
C ASP A 274 8.00 8.40 0.51
N ALA A 275 6.71 8.61 0.79
CA ALA A 275 5.63 8.14 -0.07
C ALA A 275 5.71 8.78 -1.47
N ASP A 276 6.03 10.08 -1.55
CA ASP A 276 6.19 10.80 -2.82
C ASP A 276 7.46 10.36 -3.59
N ALA A 277 8.55 10.03 -2.89
CA ALA A 277 9.80 9.57 -3.50
C ALA A 277 9.68 8.14 -4.06
N GLN A 278 9.05 7.23 -3.35
CA GLN A 278 8.85 5.85 -3.78
C GLN A 278 7.93 5.76 -5.00
N GLU A 279 6.85 6.53 -5.02
CA GLU A 279 5.91 6.59 -6.13
C GLU A 279 6.57 7.13 -7.41
N ASN A 280 7.55 8.03 -7.28
CA ASN A 280 8.37 8.48 -8.40
C ASN A 280 9.28 7.36 -8.97
N MET A 281 9.80 6.48 -8.12
CA MET A 281 10.58 5.31 -8.54
C MET A 281 9.69 4.27 -9.23
N ASP A 282 8.49 4.01 -8.73
CA ASP A 282 7.56 3.04 -9.31
C ASP A 282 7.11 3.47 -10.71
N ILE A 283 6.84 4.76 -10.91
CA ILE A 283 6.50 5.30 -12.24
C ILE A 283 7.71 5.29 -13.18
N ALA A 284 8.91 5.57 -12.70
CA ALA A 284 10.13 5.47 -13.50
C ALA A 284 10.37 4.03 -13.95
N ASN A 285 10.13 3.05 -13.09
CA ASN A 285 10.21 1.62 -13.40
C ASN A 285 9.13 1.17 -14.40
N MET A 286 7.90 1.69 -14.30
CA MET A 286 6.84 1.45 -15.29
C MET A 286 7.16 2.05 -16.67
N GLN A 287 7.84 3.21 -16.71
CA GLN A 287 8.24 3.85 -17.97
C GLN A 287 9.43 3.18 -18.67
N LEU A 288 10.28 2.49 -17.89
CA LEU A 288 11.45 1.75 -18.41
C LEU A 288 11.10 0.35 -18.93
N ASN A 289 9.91 -0.16 -18.66
CA ASN A 289 9.50 -1.49 -19.12
C ASN A 289 8.09 -1.47 -19.76
N PRO A 290 7.94 -0.93 -21.00
CA PRO A 290 6.64 -0.87 -21.68
C PRO A 290 6.04 -2.24 -22.04
N LEU A 291 6.78 -3.34 -21.88
CA LEU A 291 6.36 -4.71 -22.18
C LEU A 291 5.55 -5.40 -21.07
N MET A 292 5.25 -4.73 -19.97
CA MET A 292 4.40 -5.27 -18.87
C MET A 292 2.96 -4.73 -18.90
N MET A 293 2.53 -4.11 -20.00
CA MET A 293 1.16 -3.59 -20.19
C MET A 293 0.35 -4.39 -21.21
N GLU A 294 0.68 -5.68 -21.44
CA GLU A 294 -0.17 -6.62 -22.19
C GLU A 294 -0.72 -7.72 -21.25
#